data_d0f7ae6822d98e9049d6b2b6a19e5950
#
_entry.id   d0f7ae6822d98e9049d6b2b6a19e5950
#
_cell.length_a   1.000
_cell.length_b   1.000
_cell.length_c   1.000
_cell.angle_alpha   90.00
_cell.angle_beta   90.00
_cell.angle_gamma   90.00
#
_symmetry.space_group_name_H-M   'P 1'
#
loop_
_entity.id
_entity.type
_entity.pdbx_description
1 polymer ?
#
loop_
_entity_poly.entity_id
_entity_poly.type
_entity_poly.pdbx_seq_one_letter_code
_entity_poly.pdbx_strand_id
1 'polypeptide(L)' 'LADATVLDYELAFYDLQPAAFVGWRREFIASARLDNLLSCYTALQALCHGESHAHRLVVLNDHEEVGSGSAAGARGSF' A
#
# COMPACT_ATOMS: atom_id res chain seq x y z
N LEU A 1 -15.01 25.69 -8.24
CA LEU A 1 -13.70 25.23 -8.76
C LEU A 1 -13.33 25.87 -10.12
N ALA A 2 -14.22 26.70 -10.71
CA ALA A 2 -13.98 27.31 -12.03
C ALA A 2 -12.76 28.25 -12.09
N ASP A 3 -12.31 28.75 -10.95
CA ASP A 3 -11.18 29.70 -10.85
C ASP A 3 -9.91 29.08 -10.23
N ALA A 4 -9.86 27.76 -10.13
CA ALA A 4 -8.67 27.08 -9.58
C ALA A 4 -7.56 27.03 -10.65
N THR A 5 -6.36 27.45 -10.26
CA THR A 5 -5.15 27.31 -11.08
C THR A 5 -4.40 26.05 -10.65
N VAL A 6 -4.12 25.16 -11.61
CA VAL A 6 -3.27 24.00 -11.37
C VAL A 6 -1.81 24.47 -11.35
N LEU A 7 -1.12 24.29 -10.22
CA LEU A 7 0.27 24.69 -10.05
C LEU A 7 1.25 23.57 -10.40
N ASP A 8 0.86 22.33 -10.14
CA ASP A 8 1.67 21.15 -10.43
C ASP A 8 0.77 19.91 -10.54
N TYR A 9 1.26 18.83 -11.14
CA TYR A 9 0.53 17.58 -11.25
C TYR A 9 1.48 16.39 -11.35
N GLU A 10 1.01 15.24 -10.90
CA GLU A 10 1.62 13.93 -11.11
C GLU A 10 0.61 13.01 -11.81
N LEU A 11 1.07 12.29 -12.82
CA LEU A 11 0.24 11.37 -13.60
C LEU A 11 0.83 9.98 -13.54
N ALA A 12 0.01 8.99 -13.19
CA ALA A 12 0.39 7.59 -13.18
C ALA A 12 -0.69 6.72 -13.79
N PHE A 13 -0.28 5.68 -14.50
CA PHE A 13 -1.19 4.63 -14.94
C PHE A 13 -1.46 3.65 -13.79
N TYR A 14 -2.67 3.12 -13.75
CA TYR A 14 -3.02 2.06 -12.80
C TYR A 14 -4.00 1.08 -13.43
N ASP A 15 -4.00 -0.16 -12.94
CA ASP A 15 -4.89 -1.20 -13.39
C ASP A 15 -6.31 -0.97 -12.86
N LEU A 16 -7.29 -0.99 -13.76
CA LEU A 16 -8.70 -0.83 -13.43
C LEU A 16 -9.41 -2.17 -13.19
N GLN A 17 -8.73 -3.31 -13.35
CA GLN A 17 -9.34 -4.61 -13.16
C GLN A 17 -9.75 -4.78 -11.69
N PRO A 18 -11.04 -5.07 -11.41
CA PRO A 18 -11.48 -5.24 -10.04
C PRO A 18 -10.94 -6.54 -9.43
N ALA A 19 -10.84 -6.57 -8.11
CA ALA A 19 -10.58 -7.79 -7.38
C ALA A 19 -11.69 -8.83 -7.63
N ALA A 20 -11.32 -10.10 -7.75
CA ALA A 20 -12.24 -11.19 -8.03
C ALA A 20 -11.87 -12.47 -7.26
N PHE A 21 -12.87 -13.27 -6.97
CA PHE A 21 -12.64 -14.66 -6.59
C PHE A 21 -12.45 -15.51 -7.84
N VAL A 22 -11.37 -16.28 -7.89
CA VAL A 22 -11.02 -17.17 -9.00
C VAL A 22 -10.80 -18.61 -8.51
N GLY A 23 -10.73 -19.55 -9.46
CA GLY A 23 -10.68 -20.97 -9.18
C GLY A 23 -12.06 -21.63 -9.34
N TRP A 24 -12.06 -22.94 -9.51
CA TRP A 24 -13.30 -23.73 -9.74
C TRP A 24 -14.30 -23.59 -8.58
N ARG A 25 -13.79 -23.48 -7.36
CA ARG A 25 -14.57 -23.32 -6.13
C ARG A 25 -14.44 -21.91 -5.55
N ARG A 26 -13.94 -20.96 -6.33
CA ARG A 26 -13.68 -19.58 -5.88
C ARG A 26 -12.72 -19.52 -4.67
N GLU A 27 -11.77 -20.43 -4.65
CA GLU A 27 -10.83 -20.63 -3.53
C GLU A 27 -9.67 -19.63 -3.50
N PHE A 28 -9.50 -18.84 -4.54
CA PHE A 28 -8.43 -17.83 -4.62
C PHE A 28 -9.01 -16.43 -4.75
N ILE A 29 -8.23 -15.46 -4.30
CA ILE A 29 -8.46 -14.03 -4.55
C ILE A 29 -7.43 -13.57 -5.56
N ALA A 30 -7.88 -12.98 -6.66
CA ALA A 30 -7.03 -12.30 -7.64
C ALA A 30 -7.28 -10.79 -7.54
N SER A 31 -6.22 -10.02 -7.34
CA SER A 31 -6.27 -8.57 -7.31
C SER A 31 -4.89 -8.00 -7.59
N ALA A 32 -4.85 -6.83 -8.21
CA ALA A 32 -3.61 -6.07 -8.28
C ALA A 32 -3.14 -5.67 -6.87
N ARG A 33 -1.84 -5.56 -6.69
CA ARG A 33 -1.21 -5.01 -5.47
C ARG A 33 -1.48 -5.78 -4.17
N LEU A 34 -1.83 -7.07 -4.23
CA LEU A 34 -1.89 -7.92 -3.02
C LEU A 34 -0.53 -7.97 -2.34
N ASP A 35 0.52 -8.10 -3.11
CA ASP A 35 1.87 -7.74 -2.72
C ASP A 35 2.07 -6.25 -3.01
N ASN A 36 2.21 -5.36 -1.98
CA ASN A 36 2.15 -5.87 -0.60
C ASN A 36 1.06 -5.17 0.24
N LEU A 37 -0.04 -4.73 -0.37
CA LEU A 37 -1.14 -4.09 0.36
C LEU A 37 -1.77 -5.01 1.41
N LEU A 38 -1.71 -6.33 1.23
CA LEU A 38 -2.19 -7.27 2.25
C LEU A 38 -1.32 -7.20 3.52
N SER A 39 -0.01 -7.11 3.37
CA SER A 39 0.91 -6.93 4.51
C SER A 39 0.69 -5.59 5.19
N CYS A 40 0.50 -4.51 4.44
CA CYS A 40 0.17 -3.19 4.96
C CYS A 40 -1.14 -3.22 5.78
N TYR A 41 -2.17 -3.85 5.24
CA TYR A 41 -3.45 -3.99 5.92
C TYR A 41 -3.33 -4.77 7.23
N THR A 42 -2.66 -5.92 7.22
CA THR A 42 -2.49 -6.75 8.42
C THR A 42 -1.65 -6.05 9.49
N ALA A 43 -0.60 -5.33 9.10
CA ALA A 43 0.21 -4.55 10.03
C ALA A 43 -0.61 -3.40 10.68
N LEU A 44 -1.41 -2.71 9.88
CA LEU A 44 -2.30 -1.66 10.39
C LEU A 44 -3.37 -2.22 11.33
N GLN A 45 -4.00 -3.35 10.98
CA GLN A 45 -4.98 -4.01 11.84
C GLN A 45 -4.35 -4.44 13.17
N ALA A 46 -3.14 -5.00 13.14
CA ALA A 46 -2.41 -5.37 14.35
C ALA A 46 -2.08 -4.15 15.23
N LEU A 47 -1.73 -3.01 14.62
CA LEU A 47 -1.50 -1.76 15.35
C LEU A 47 -2.77 -1.24 16.02
N CYS A 48 -3.90 -1.27 15.31
CA CYS A 48 -5.17 -0.71 15.80
C CYS A 48 -5.85 -1.58 16.86
N HIS A 49 -5.77 -2.91 16.73
CA HIS A 49 -6.54 -3.84 17.56
C HIS A 49 -5.69 -4.63 18.55
N GLY A 50 -4.37 -4.57 18.43
CA GLY A 50 -3.48 -5.28 19.36
C GLY A 50 -3.55 -4.68 20.77
N GLU A 51 -3.67 -5.52 21.76
CA GLU A 51 -3.60 -5.14 23.18
C GLU A 51 -2.12 -5.05 23.60
N SER A 52 -1.67 -3.87 23.99
CA SER A 52 -0.31 -3.68 24.53
C SER A 52 -0.23 -2.34 25.26
N HIS A 53 0.53 -2.32 26.32
CA HIS A 53 0.90 -1.08 27.04
C HIS A 53 2.20 -0.44 26.51
N ALA A 54 2.85 -1.08 25.55
CA ALA A 54 4.07 -0.55 24.92
C ALA A 54 3.72 0.41 23.76
N HIS A 55 4.61 1.34 23.50
CA HIS A 55 4.54 2.14 22.27
C HIS A 55 4.76 1.25 21.07
N ARG A 56 3.97 1.45 20.03
CA ARG A 56 4.00 0.67 18.80
C ARG A 56 4.06 1.59 17.60
N LEU A 57 4.85 1.21 16.61
CA LEU A 57 5.03 1.93 15.37
C LEU A 57 4.96 0.95 14.21
N VAL A 58 4.27 1.31 13.16
CA VAL A 58 4.30 0.63 11.86
C VAL A 58 4.79 1.63 10.83
N VAL A 59 5.79 1.24 10.06
CA VAL A 59 6.32 2.03 8.95
C VAL A 59 6.04 1.28 7.66
N LEU A 60 5.40 1.95 6.72
CA LEU A 60 5.11 1.44 5.38
C LEU A 60 6.03 2.18 4.41
N ASN A 61 7.08 1.50 3.94
CA ASN A 61 8.03 2.08 3.00
C ASN A 61 7.53 1.92 1.57
N ASP A 62 7.84 2.88 0.73
CA ASP A 62 7.61 2.82 -0.71
C ASP A 62 8.86 2.31 -1.46
N HIS A 63 8.76 2.22 -2.78
CA HIS A 63 9.86 1.92 -3.71
C HIS A 63 10.55 0.55 -3.48
N GLU A 64 9.83 -0.46 -2.98
CA GLU A 64 10.37 -1.81 -2.80
C GLU A 64 10.78 -2.40 -4.15
N GLU A 65 9.92 -2.32 -5.16
CA GLU A 65 10.12 -2.88 -6.50
C GLU A 65 11.30 -2.27 -7.25
N VAL A 66 11.71 -1.06 -6.91
CA VAL A 66 12.88 -0.38 -7.48
C VAL A 66 14.12 -0.45 -6.59
N GLY A 67 14.11 -1.28 -5.54
CA GLY A 67 15.26 -1.60 -4.69
C GLY A 67 15.41 -0.76 -3.43
N SER A 68 14.37 -0.04 -3.02
CA SER A 68 14.27 0.69 -1.72
C SER A 68 15.34 1.77 -1.48
N GLY A 69 16.08 2.19 -2.50
CA GLY A 69 17.23 3.10 -2.38
C GLY A 69 16.87 4.60 -2.34
N SER A 70 15.60 4.95 -2.44
CA SER A 70 15.12 6.33 -2.37
C SER A 70 14.91 6.81 -0.93
N ALA A 71 14.67 8.10 -0.76
CA ALA A 71 14.36 8.67 0.55
C ALA A 71 13.09 8.08 1.19
N ALA A 72 12.10 7.68 0.37
CA ALA A 72 10.86 7.04 0.83
C ALA A 72 10.98 5.51 0.96
N GLY A 73 12.09 4.92 0.50
CA GLY A 73 12.35 3.48 0.56
C GLY A 73 12.91 3.02 1.92
N ALA A 74 12.91 1.71 2.14
CA ALA A 74 13.36 1.11 3.40
C ALA A 74 14.86 1.33 3.70
N ARG A 75 15.66 1.73 2.71
CA ARG A 75 17.08 2.10 2.86
C ARG A 75 17.29 3.61 3.03
N GLY A 76 16.22 4.38 2.98
CA GLY A 76 16.26 5.81 3.26
C GLY A 76 16.57 6.08 4.74
N SER A 77 16.92 7.32 5.02
CA SER A 77 17.10 7.76 6.41
C SER A 77 15.72 8.03 7.02
N PHE A 78 15.36 7.22 7.96
CA PHE A 78 14.17 7.39 8.79
C PHE A 78 14.56 7.70 10.22
#